data_8764dcf82bacc3cfd150ff64ef190a47
#
_entry.id   8764dcf82bacc3cfd150ff64ef190a47
#
_cell.length_a   1.000
_cell.length_b   1.000
_cell.length_c   1.000
_cell.angle_alpha   90.00
_cell.angle_beta   90.00
_cell.angle_gamma   90.00
#
_symmetry.space_group_name_H-M   'P 1'
#
loop_
_entity.id
_entity.type
_entity.pdbx_description
1 polymer ?
#
loop_
_entity_poly.entity_id
_entity_poly.type
_entity_poly.pdbx_seq_one_letter_code
_entity_poly.pdbx_strand_id
1 'polypeptide(L)'
;MEQEATIEASGYGQRGPADHKRRQQILQAADEHFRLYGYKKTTLADIAKSIHLSTPYIYKFFESKQAVGEAMCWHCLGAALSEIDESLEKAKSPVEKLRRIFLGLEAVMWQLLSEQRKIHEMVLVSFEENWESIGRFREGIYEMIRKIIIQGRESGDFERKTPLEETARAVARMTELFYHPTLLDQAGKSQHDEALAVANVAIRSLTA
;
A
#
# COMPACT_ATOMS: atom_id res chain seq x y z
N MET A 1 -4.95 8.56 -23.26
CA MET A 1 -6.12 8.93 -22.43
C MET A 1 -5.79 8.41 -21.04
N GLU A 2 -5.34 9.35 -20.20
CA GLU A 2 -4.97 9.07 -18.81
C GLU A 2 -6.24 8.76 -18.02
N GLN A 3 -6.33 7.56 -17.49
CA GLN A 3 -7.35 7.21 -16.51
C GLN A 3 -6.92 7.79 -15.16
N GLU A 4 -7.56 8.89 -14.77
CA GLU A 4 -7.51 9.41 -13.41
C GLU A 4 -8.07 8.35 -12.46
N ALA A 5 -7.20 7.74 -11.68
CA ALA A 5 -7.61 6.88 -10.57
C ALA A 5 -8.37 7.73 -9.55
N THR A 6 -9.68 7.59 -9.53
CA THR A 6 -10.58 8.31 -8.65
C THR A 6 -10.38 7.79 -7.22
N ILE A 7 -9.83 8.64 -6.36
CA ILE A 7 -9.68 8.36 -4.92
C ILE A 7 -11.08 8.44 -4.31
N GLU A 8 -11.77 7.32 -4.17
CA GLU A 8 -12.98 7.24 -3.36
C GLU A 8 -12.62 7.25 -1.87
N ALA A 9 -12.85 8.41 -1.25
CA ALA A 9 -12.70 8.58 0.19
C ALA A 9 -13.94 8.05 0.90
N SER A 10 -13.83 6.96 1.65
CA SER A 10 -14.86 6.56 2.61
C SER A 10 -14.92 7.55 3.77
N GLY A 11 -16.10 8.12 4.02
CA GLY A 11 -16.48 8.54 5.37
C GLY A 11 -16.42 10.01 5.76
N TYR A 12 -16.57 10.97 4.82
CA TYR A 12 -16.98 12.35 5.18
C TYR A 12 -18.02 12.84 4.18
N GLY A 13 -19.12 13.42 4.71
CA GLY A 13 -20.33 13.79 3.99
C GLY A 13 -20.08 14.45 2.64
N GLN A 14 -21.02 14.27 1.71
CA GLN A 14 -21.01 14.75 0.33
C GLN A 14 -20.60 16.24 0.25
N ARG A 15 -19.29 16.47 0.11
CA ARG A 15 -18.73 17.79 -0.21
C ARG A 15 -18.85 17.99 -1.72
N GLY A 16 -19.24 19.19 -2.15
CA GLY A 16 -19.43 19.48 -3.58
C GLY A 16 -18.12 19.37 -4.40
N PRO A 17 -18.23 19.38 -5.75
CA PRO A 17 -17.07 19.25 -6.65
C PRO A 17 -15.93 20.26 -6.39
N ALA A 18 -16.25 21.46 -5.91
CA ALA A 18 -15.26 22.48 -5.54
C ALA A 18 -14.41 22.07 -4.33
N ASP A 19 -15.01 21.43 -3.33
CA ASP A 19 -14.31 20.94 -2.14
C ASP A 19 -13.40 19.76 -2.49
N HIS A 20 -13.84 18.88 -3.39
CA HIS A 20 -13.02 17.80 -3.91
C HIS A 20 -11.76 18.34 -4.61
N LYS A 21 -11.92 19.32 -5.51
CA LYS A 21 -10.80 19.96 -6.21
C LYS A 21 -9.81 20.63 -5.24
N ARG A 22 -10.31 21.29 -4.18
CA ARG A 22 -9.46 21.89 -3.15
C ARG A 22 -8.71 20.86 -2.34
N ARG A 23 -9.37 19.77 -1.97
CA ARG A 23 -8.72 18.66 -1.27
C ARG A 23 -7.59 18.06 -2.10
N GLN A 24 -7.80 17.84 -3.40
CA GLN A 24 -6.75 17.38 -4.32
C GLN A 24 -5.60 18.37 -4.44
N GLN A 25 -5.88 19.67 -4.54
CA GLN A 25 -4.83 20.70 -4.58
C GLN A 25 -3.94 20.69 -3.33
N ILE A 26 -4.54 20.50 -2.14
CA ILE A 26 -3.79 20.40 -0.90
C ILE A 26 -2.93 19.13 -0.88
N LEU A 27 -3.47 17.99 -1.33
CA LEU A 27 -2.72 16.74 -1.40
C LEU A 27 -1.56 16.82 -2.40
N GLN A 28 -1.75 17.45 -3.55
CA GLN A 28 -0.68 17.64 -4.51
C GLN A 28 0.46 18.50 -3.94
N ALA A 29 0.13 19.61 -3.28
CA ALA A 29 1.14 20.44 -2.61
C ALA A 29 1.84 19.70 -1.47
N ALA A 30 1.11 18.86 -0.73
CA ALA A 30 1.69 18.00 0.30
C ALA A 30 2.65 16.97 -0.29
N ASP A 31 2.31 16.35 -1.41
CA ASP A 31 3.19 15.40 -2.12
C ASP A 31 4.51 16.06 -2.50
N GLU A 32 4.46 17.24 -3.13
CA GLU A 32 5.65 18.00 -3.50
C GLU A 32 6.53 18.33 -2.28
N HIS A 33 5.93 18.79 -1.19
CA HIS A 33 6.65 19.10 0.04
C HIS A 33 7.24 17.86 0.72
N PHE A 34 6.49 16.77 0.78
CA PHE A 34 6.96 15.53 1.40
C PHE A 34 8.09 14.90 0.58
N ARG A 35 8.05 14.95 -0.74
CA ARG A 35 9.15 14.49 -1.61
C ARG A 35 10.40 15.34 -1.47
N LEU A 36 10.27 16.65 -1.34
CA LEU A 36 11.42 17.55 -1.23
C LEU A 36 12.03 17.56 0.18
N TYR A 37 11.20 17.74 1.19
CA TYR A 37 11.66 18.03 2.56
C TYR A 37 11.47 16.86 3.54
N GLY A 38 10.64 15.88 3.19
CA GLY A 38 10.22 14.78 4.05
C GLY A 38 9.02 15.15 4.93
N TYR A 39 8.28 14.10 5.33
CA TYR A 39 7.09 14.25 6.18
C TYR A 39 7.41 14.95 7.51
N LYS A 40 8.45 14.51 8.23
CA LYS A 40 8.77 15.05 9.57
C LYS A 40 9.05 16.55 9.56
N LYS A 41 9.71 17.05 8.51
CA LYS A 41 10.14 18.45 8.39
C LYS A 41 9.08 19.38 7.80
N THR A 42 8.09 18.88 7.10
CA THR A 42 7.01 19.68 6.49
C THR A 42 5.93 20.01 7.51
N THR A 43 5.42 21.25 7.47
CA THR A 43 4.27 21.69 8.28
C THR A 43 3.05 21.98 7.39
N LEU A 44 1.85 22.02 7.99
CA LEU A 44 0.65 22.47 7.27
C LEU A 44 0.74 23.93 6.83
N ALA A 45 1.52 24.77 7.55
CA ALA A 45 1.76 26.15 7.17
C ALA A 45 2.61 26.25 5.90
N ASP A 46 3.61 25.39 5.73
CA ASP A 46 4.43 25.34 4.52
C ASP A 46 3.58 24.95 3.31
N ILE A 47 2.75 23.90 3.45
CA ILE A 47 1.83 23.47 2.41
C ILE A 47 0.84 24.57 2.06
N ALA A 48 0.22 25.22 3.06
CA ALA A 48 -0.73 26.31 2.83
C ALA A 48 -0.08 27.46 2.05
N LYS A 49 1.12 27.86 2.46
CA LYS A 49 1.88 28.96 1.83
C LYS A 49 2.19 28.68 0.37
N SER A 50 2.57 27.45 0.01
CA SER A 50 2.93 27.08 -1.36
C SER A 50 1.76 27.20 -2.35
N ILE A 51 0.53 27.06 -1.88
CA ILE A 51 -0.68 27.16 -2.70
C ILE A 51 -1.52 28.41 -2.40
N HIS A 52 -0.93 29.40 -1.76
CA HIS A 52 -1.56 30.69 -1.41
C HIS A 52 -2.86 30.54 -0.59
N LEU A 53 -2.90 29.57 0.32
CA LEU A 53 -3.98 29.37 1.29
C LEU A 53 -3.54 29.73 2.70
N SER A 54 -4.50 29.95 3.59
CA SER A 54 -4.22 30.07 5.01
C SER A 54 -4.21 28.70 5.68
N THR A 55 -3.38 28.51 6.71
CA THR A 55 -3.36 27.28 7.51
C THR A 55 -4.74 26.92 8.09
N PRO A 56 -5.53 27.88 8.63
CA PRO A 56 -6.90 27.60 9.07
C PRO A 56 -7.82 27.09 7.95
N TYR A 57 -7.55 27.47 6.70
CA TYR A 57 -8.34 26.96 5.56
C TYR A 57 -8.04 25.50 5.27
N ILE A 58 -6.79 25.02 5.43
CA ILE A 58 -6.44 23.60 5.30
C ILE A 58 -7.19 22.76 6.33
N TYR A 59 -7.34 23.26 7.58
CA TYR A 59 -8.05 22.54 8.63
C TYR A 59 -9.54 22.28 8.33
N LYS A 60 -10.13 22.94 7.33
CA LYS A 60 -11.47 22.60 6.83
C LYS A 60 -11.51 21.25 6.08
N PHE A 61 -10.38 20.78 5.57
CA PHE A 61 -10.26 19.57 4.74
C PHE A 61 -9.53 18.45 5.45
N PHE A 62 -8.59 18.76 6.32
CA PHE A 62 -7.76 17.82 7.05
C PHE A 62 -7.60 18.28 8.49
N GLU A 63 -7.97 17.43 9.43
CA GLU A 63 -7.95 17.72 10.86
C GLU A 63 -6.54 17.90 11.42
N SER A 64 -5.53 17.32 10.76
CA SER A 64 -4.14 17.35 11.21
C SER A 64 -3.18 17.14 10.03
N LYS A 65 -1.87 17.35 10.28
CA LYS A 65 -0.81 16.93 9.36
C LYS A 65 -0.84 15.41 9.14
N GLN A 66 -1.15 14.64 10.18
CA GLN A 66 -1.29 13.19 10.07
C GLN A 66 -2.41 12.83 9.09
N ALA A 67 -3.57 13.50 9.13
CA ALA A 67 -4.66 13.23 8.18
C ALA A 67 -4.27 13.49 6.72
N VAL A 68 -3.38 14.47 6.47
CA VAL A 68 -2.78 14.68 5.14
C VAL A 68 -1.82 13.53 4.81
N GLY A 69 -0.94 13.15 5.75
CA GLY A 69 -0.02 12.03 5.60
C GLY A 69 -0.74 10.70 5.35
N GLU A 70 -1.81 10.42 6.10
CA GLU A 70 -2.69 9.26 5.90
C GLU A 70 -3.23 9.16 4.47
N ALA A 71 -3.77 10.29 3.96
CA ALA A 71 -4.30 10.33 2.60
C ALA A 71 -3.21 10.11 1.55
N MET A 72 -2.02 10.67 1.76
CA MET A 72 -0.87 10.48 0.87
C MET A 72 -0.32 9.05 0.94
N CYS A 73 -0.17 8.52 2.15
CA CYS A 73 0.28 7.15 2.37
C CYS A 73 -0.69 6.15 1.70
N TRP A 74 -1.99 6.34 1.90
CA TRP A 74 -3.02 5.53 1.23
C TRP A 74 -2.94 5.64 -0.30
N HIS A 75 -2.68 6.82 -0.84
CA HIS A 75 -2.52 6.99 -2.30
C HIS A 75 -1.36 6.14 -2.83
N CYS A 76 -0.19 6.19 -2.19
CA CYS A 76 0.99 5.40 -2.58
C CYS A 76 0.75 3.90 -2.42
N LEU A 77 0.24 3.46 -1.27
CA LEU A 77 0.01 2.04 -0.98
C LEU A 77 -1.16 1.46 -1.80
N GLY A 78 -2.20 2.28 -2.05
CA GLY A 78 -3.31 1.89 -2.92
C GLY A 78 -2.87 1.70 -4.37
N ALA A 79 -1.99 2.56 -4.88
CA ALA A 79 -1.39 2.39 -6.19
C ALA A 79 -0.58 1.08 -6.29
N ALA A 80 0.20 0.76 -5.23
CA ALA A 80 0.92 -0.51 -5.13
C ALA A 80 -0.02 -1.72 -5.17
N LEU A 81 -1.14 -1.69 -4.44
CA LEU A 81 -2.14 -2.76 -4.48
C LEU A 81 -2.76 -2.91 -5.88
N SER A 82 -3.07 -1.80 -6.55
CA SER A 82 -3.63 -1.83 -7.91
C SER A 82 -2.64 -2.44 -8.90
N GLU A 83 -1.36 -2.08 -8.84
CA GLU A 83 -0.32 -2.64 -9.71
C GLU A 83 -0.17 -4.15 -9.51
N ILE A 84 -0.20 -4.60 -8.24
CA ILE A 84 -0.17 -6.03 -7.94
C ILE A 84 -1.42 -6.71 -8.51
N ASP A 85 -2.63 -6.18 -8.27
CA ASP A 85 -3.89 -6.76 -8.73
C ASP A 85 -3.92 -6.89 -10.27
N GLU A 86 -3.50 -5.86 -11.00
CA GLU A 86 -3.34 -5.92 -12.46
C GLU A 86 -2.36 -7.01 -12.92
N SER A 87 -1.31 -7.27 -12.14
CA SER A 87 -0.38 -8.36 -12.43
C SER A 87 -1.01 -9.74 -12.24
N LEU A 88 -1.95 -9.86 -11.28
CA LEU A 88 -2.67 -11.12 -11.02
C LEU A 88 -3.60 -11.50 -12.16
N GLU A 89 -4.17 -10.54 -12.90
CA GLU A 89 -5.00 -10.80 -14.06
C GLU A 89 -4.25 -11.53 -15.19
N LYS A 90 -2.94 -11.29 -15.29
CA LYS A 90 -2.05 -11.92 -16.28
C LYS A 90 -1.56 -13.31 -15.87
N ALA A 91 -1.85 -13.75 -14.66
CA ALA A 91 -1.41 -15.03 -14.13
C ALA A 91 -2.34 -16.17 -14.59
N LYS A 92 -1.75 -17.30 -14.94
CA LYS A 92 -2.47 -18.45 -15.52
C LYS A 92 -2.99 -19.44 -14.47
N SER A 93 -2.54 -19.36 -13.23
CA SER A 93 -2.93 -20.29 -12.16
C SER A 93 -2.92 -19.59 -10.79
N PRO A 94 -3.67 -20.13 -9.80
CA PRO A 94 -3.61 -19.67 -8.42
C PRO A 94 -2.19 -19.69 -7.82
N VAL A 95 -1.40 -20.70 -8.19
CA VAL A 95 0.02 -20.82 -7.78
C VAL A 95 0.84 -19.63 -8.32
N GLU A 96 0.67 -19.29 -9.61
CA GLU A 96 1.34 -18.13 -10.20
C GLU A 96 0.87 -16.82 -9.58
N LYS A 97 -0.44 -16.67 -9.35
CA LYS A 97 -1.01 -15.49 -8.66
C LYS A 97 -0.37 -15.28 -7.29
N LEU A 98 -0.32 -16.34 -6.49
CA LEU A 98 0.27 -16.26 -5.16
C LEU A 98 1.76 -15.84 -5.22
N ARG A 99 2.54 -16.41 -6.13
CA ARG A 99 3.93 -16.03 -6.35
C ARG A 99 4.06 -14.55 -6.73
N ARG A 100 3.18 -14.04 -7.59
CA ARG A 100 3.18 -12.63 -8.02
C ARG A 100 2.89 -11.66 -6.89
N ILE A 101 2.09 -12.03 -5.88
CA ILE A 101 1.90 -11.18 -4.69
C ILE A 101 3.23 -10.94 -3.97
N PHE A 102 3.99 -12.00 -3.68
CA PHE A 102 5.28 -11.88 -2.98
C PHE A 102 6.28 -11.04 -3.78
N LEU A 103 6.44 -11.35 -5.05
CA LEU A 103 7.38 -10.66 -5.92
C LEU A 103 6.94 -9.22 -6.23
N GLY A 104 5.65 -8.99 -6.41
CA GLY A 104 5.10 -7.65 -6.63
C GLY A 104 5.27 -6.74 -5.42
N LEU A 105 4.99 -7.24 -4.22
CA LEU A 105 5.22 -6.49 -2.97
C LEU A 105 6.70 -6.11 -2.82
N GLU A 106 7.60 -7.07 -3.02
CA GLU A 106 9.04 -6.81 -2.97
C GLU A 106 9.45 -5.74 -3.99
N ALA A 107 9.06 -5.90 -5.26
CA ALA A 107 9.47 -5.00 -6.34
C ALA A 107 8.98 -3.56 -6.12
N VAL A 108 7.69 -3.37 -5.79
CA VAL A 108 7.11 -2.04 -5.58
C VAL A 108 7.72 -1.36 -4.37
N MET A 109 7.90 -2.09 -3.27
CA MET A 109 8.48 -1.50 -2.06
C MET A 109 9.98 -1.23 -2.20
N TRP A 110 10.70 -2.07 -2.93
CA TRP A 110 12.10 -1.80 -3.27
C TRP A 110 12.24 -0.54 -4.14
N GLN A 111 11.36 -0.35 -5.11
CA GLN A 111 11.32 0.87 -5.91
C GLN A 111 11.04 2.10 -5.04
N LEU A 112 10.09 2.03 -4.13
CA LEU A 112 9.77 3.10 -3.19
C LEU A 112 10.99 3.45 -2.30
N LEU A 113 11.72 2.45 -1.82
CA LEU A 113 12.93 2.63 -1.02
C LEU A 113 14.07 3.28 -1.83
N SER A 114 14.32 2.80 -3.06
CA SER A 114 15.45 3.22 -3.88
C SER A 114 15.23 4.58 -4.55
N GLU A 115 14.04 4.84 -5.08
CA GLU A 115 13.75 6.02 -5.90
C GLU A 115 13.08 7.15 -5.11
N GLN A 116 12.34 6.82 -4.04
CA GLN A 116 11.50 7.76 -3.32
C GLN A 116 11.78 7.77 -1.81
N ARG A 117 13.03 7.88 -1.42
CA ARG A 117 13.47 7.77 -0.03
C ARG A 117 12.68 8.65 0.97
N LYS A 118 12.25 9.84 0.56
CA LYS A 118 11.46 10.74 1.44
C LYS A 118 10.03 10.23 1.66
N ILE A 119 9.45 9.59 0.67
CA ILE A 119 8.15 8.93 0.80
C ILE A 119 8.29 7.65 1.62
N HIS A 120 9.36 6.90 1.44
CA HIS A 120 9.67 5.75 2.30
C HIS A 120 9.76 6.15 3.79
N GLU A 121 10.39 7.30 4.11
CA GLU A 121 10.40 7.84 5.49
C GLU A 121 8.97 8.10 6.03
N MET A 122 8.04 8.54 5.18
CA MET A 122 6.63 8.72 5.56
C MET A 122 5.94 7.37 5.80
N VAL A 123 6.18 6.39 4.93
CA VAL A 123 5.66 5.02 5.12
C VAL A 123 6.20 4.42 6.42
N LEU A 124 7.47 4.63 6.75
CA LEU A 124 8.05 4.19 8.04
C LEU A 124 7.28 4.78 9.23
N VAL A 125 7.04 6.10 9.21
CA VAL A 125 6.24 6.77 10.27
C VAL A 125 4.84 6.17 10.36
N SER A 126 4.20 5.87 9.22
CA SER A 126 2.86 5.28 9.20
C SER A 126 2.81 3.88 9.86
N PHE A 127 3.88 3.10 9.74
CA PHE A 127 4.02 1.82 10.45
C PHE A 127 4.28 2.01 11.94
N GLU A 128 5.19 2.94 12.32
CA GLU A 128 5.53 3.24 13.70
C GLU A 128 4.31 3.75 14.50
N GLU A 129 3.51 4.61 13.88
CA GLU A 129 2.33 5.25 14.50
C GLU A 129 1.02 4.45 14.26
N ASN A 130 1.08 3.30 13.57
CA ASN A 130 -0.07 2.46 13.24
C ASN A 130 -1.19 3.24 12.54
N TRP A 131 -0.87 3.95 11.48
CA TRP A 131 -1.85 4.69 10.70
C TRP A 131 -2.90 3.78 10.06
N GLU A 132 -4.13 4.29 9.89
CA GLU A 132 -5.24 3.54 9.29
C GLU A 132 -4.92 3.06 7.86
N SER A 133 -4.15 3.86 7.10
CA SER A 133 -3.67 3.50 5.76
C SER A 133 -2.90 2.17 5.73
N ILE A 134 -2.13 1.86 6.78
CA ILE A 134 -1.41 0.57 6.90
C ILE A 134 -2.38 -0.58 7.16
N GLY A 135 -3.39 -0.35 8.01
CA GLY A 135 -4.45 -1.34 8.26
C GLY A 135 -5.18 -1.71 6.97
N ARG A 136 -5.56 -0.72 6.19
CA ARG A 136 -6.22 -0.91 4.88
C ARG A 136 -5.33 -1.64 3.86
N PHE A 137 -4.05 -1.31 3.84
CA PHE A 137 -3.08 -1.98 2.96
C PHE A 137 -2.94 -3.47 3.31
N ARG A 138 -2.78 -3.79 4.59
CA ARG A 138 -2.74 -5.17 5.08
C ARG A 138 -4.00 -5.95 4.75
N GLU A 139 -5.16 -5.33 4.91
CA GLU A 139 -6.45 -5.93 4.58
C GLU A 139 -6.58 -6.18 3.06
N GLY A 140 -6.11 -5.25 2.23
CA GLY A 140 -6.07 -5.44 0.77
C GLY A 140 -5.25 -6.66 0.36
N ILE A 141 -4.04 -6.81 0.92
CA ILE A 141 -3.19 -7.99 0.69
C ILE A 141 -3.89 -9.27 1.16
N TYR A 142 -4.45 -9.25 2.36
CA TYR A 142 -5.16 -10.40 2.91
C TYR A 142 -6.32 -10.85 2.02
N GLU A 143 -7.15 -9.92 1.55
CA GLU A 143 -8.29 -10.24 0.67
C GLU A 143 -7.84 -10.78 -0.70
N MET A 144 -6.74 -10.26 -1.29
CA MET A 144 -6.17 -10.82 -2.51
C MET A 144 -5.74 -12.27 -2.30
N ILE A 145 -4.98 -12.54 -1.24
CA ILE A 145 -4.51 -13.89 -0.90
C ILE A 145 -5.68 -14.83 -0.63
N ARG A 146 -6.66 -14.38 0.14
CA ARG A 146 -7.86 -15.14 0.45
C ARG A 146 -8.62 -15.58 -0.82
N LYS A 147 -8.82 -14.65 -1.75
CA LYS A 147 -9.44 -14.95 -3.05
C LYS A 147 -8.64 -15.97 -3.86
N ILE A 148 -7.32 -15.85 -3.88
CA ILE A 148 -6.44 -16.79 -4.59
C ILE A 148 -6.50 -18.18 -3.98
N ILE A 149 -6.52 -18.29 -2.65
CA ILE A 149 -6.64 -19.59 -1.98
C ILE A 149 -7.98 -20.24 -2.28
N ILE A 150 -9.08 -19.48 -2.32
CA ILE A 150 -10.40 -19.99 -2.72
C ILE A 150 -10.32 -20.56 -4.15
N GLN A 151 -9.80 -19.77 -5.11
CA GLN A 151 -9.64 -20.21 -6.49
C GLN A 151 -8.78 -21.48 -6.61
N GLY A 152 -7.67 -21.54 -5.86
CA GLY A 152 -6.81 -22.72 -5.87
C GLY A 152 -7.43 -23.97 -5.26
N ARG A 153 -8.31 -23.79 -4.27
CA ARG A 153 -9.11 -24.89 -3.71
C ARG A 153 -10.20 -25.37 -4.68
N GLU A 154 -10.80 -24.47 -5.43
CA GLU A 154 -11.81 -24.80 -6.44
C GLU A 154 -11.19 -25.54 -7.62
N SER A 155 -10.01 -25.11 -8.10
CA SER A 155 -9.28 -25.77 -9.18
C SER A 155 -8.58 -27.08 -8.76
N GLY A 156 -8.43 -27.33 -7.46
CA GLY A 156 -7.70 -28.50 -6.94
C GLY A 156 -6.18 -28.30 -6.81
N ASP A 157 -5.68 -27.10 -7.08
CA ASP A 157 -4.25 -26.76 -6.91
C ASP A 157 -3.85 -26.67 -5.43
N PHE A 158 -4.80 -26.32 -4.55
CA PHE A 158 -4.55 -26.13 -3.12
C PHE A 158 -5.40 -27.08 -2.25
N GLU A 159 -4.82 -27.51 -1.15
CA GLU A 159 -5.46 -28.38 -0.17
C GLU A 159 -6.67 -27.66 0.52
N ARG A 160 -7.61 -28.48 1.06
CA ARG A 160 -8.84 -27.99 1.73
C ARG A 160 -8.93 -28.36 3.20
N LYS A 161 -7.88 -28.97 3.77
CA LYS A 161 -7.90 -29.50 5.13
C LYS A 161 -7.77 -28.40 6.19
N THR A 162 -6.90 -27.42 5.93
CA THR A 162 -6.67 -26.29 6.84
C THR A 162 -7.78 -25.25 6.69
N PRO A 163 -8.29 -24.63 7.77
CA PRO A 163 -9.29 -23.57 7.69
C PRO A 163 -8.83 -22.42 6.77
N LEU A 164 -9.74 -21.91 5.92
CA LEU A 164 -9.42 -20.87 4.93
C LEU A 164 -8.82 -19.62 5.58
N GLU A 165 -9.48 -19.12 6.62
CA GLU A 165 -9.09 -17.87 7.28
C GLU A 165 -7.73 -17.98 7.98
N GLU A 166 -7.45 -19.12 8.58
CA GLU A 166 -6.14 -19.42 9.19
C GLU A 166 -5.04 -19.43 8.14
N THR A 167 -5.27 -20.14 7.05
CA THR A 167 -4.34 -20.24 5.91
C THR A 167 -4.06 -18.88 5.30
N ALA A 168 -5.12 -18.10 5.00
CA ALA A 168 -5.00 -16.79 4.38
C ALA A 168 -4.25 -15.80 5.28
N ARG A 169 -4.53 -15.80 6.60
CA ARG A 169 -3.82 -14.96 7.57
C ARG A 169 -2.34 -15.33 7.68
N ALA A 170 -2.03 -16.63 7.73
CA ALA A 170 -0.65 -17.10 7.82
C ALA A 170 0.16 -16.67 6.59
N VAL A 171 -0.38 -16.87 5.38
CA VAL A 171 0.28 -16.47 4.13
C VAL A 171 0.40 -14.95 4.03
N ALA A 172 -0.63 -14.17 4.42
CA ALA A 172 -0.56 -12.72 4.45
C ALA A 172 0.52 -12.20 5.40
N ARG A 173 0.71 -12.86 6.55
CA ARG A 173 1.80 -12.52 7.48
C ARG A 173 3.19 -12.79 6.89
N MET A 174 3.35 -13.85 6.09
CA MET A 174 4.63 -14.10 5.42
C MET A 174 5.01 -13.00 4.44
N THR A 175 4.04 -12.33 3.81
CA THR A 175 4.32 -11.22 2.89
C THR A 175 4.83 -9.96 3.59
N GLU A 176 4.62 -9.81 4.91
CA GLU A 176 5.05 -8.64 5.68
C GLU A 176 6.56 -8.42 5.63
N LEU A 177 7.34 -9.48 5.43
CA LEU A 177 8.79 -9.43 5.24
C LEU A 177 9.20 -8.54 4.05
N PHE A 178 8.33 -8.40 3.04
CA PHE A 178 8.63 -7.76 1.77
C PHE A 178 8.00 -6.37 1.60
N TYR A 179 7.29 -5.88 2.63
CA TYR A 179 6.74 -4.53 2.60
C TYR A 179 6.91 -3.75 3.91
N HIS A 180 7.40 -4.37 4.98
CA HIS A 180 7.68 -3.65 6.22
C HIS A 180 8.96 -2.83 6.08
N PRO A 181 8.91 -1.49 6.18
CA PRO A 181 10.02 -0.62 5.80
C PRO A 181 11.32 -0.92 6.57
N THR A 182 11.23 -1.24 7.87
CA THR A 182 12.40 -1.59 8.68
C THR A 182 13.07 -2.88 8.22
N LEU A 183 12.30 -3.89 7.78
CA LEU A 183 12.83 -5.15 7.29
C LEU A 183 13.49 -4.98 5.92
N LEU A 184 12.88 -4.15 5.06
CA LEU A 184 13.43 -3.77 3.77
C LEU A 184 14.79 -3.07 3.90
N ASP A 185 14.94 -2.14 4.83
CA ASP A 185 16.21 -1.43 5.07
C ASP A 185 17.33 -2.38 5.51
N GLN A 186 17.02 -3.51 6.16
CA GLN A 186 17.99 -4.49 6.66
C GLN A 186 18.38 -5.56 5.63
N ALA A 187 17.53 -5.90 4.68
CA ALA A 187 17.70 -7.06 3.81
C ALA A 187 18.66 -6.84 2.61
N GLY A 188 18.87 -5.60 2.17
CA GLY A 188 19.82 -5.29 1.09
C GLY A 188 19.43 -5.89 -0.27
N LYS A 189 20.44 -6.22 -1.12
CA LYS A 189 20.23 -6.63 -2.52
C LYS A 189 19.70 -8.06 -2.74
N SER A 190 19.56 -8.88 -1.70
CA SER A 190 19.14 -10.29 -1.81
C SER A 190 17.64 -10.52 -1.76
N GLN A 191 16.82 -9.46 -1.72
CA GLN A 191 15.38 -9.55 -1.43
C GLN A 191 14.56 -10.34 -2.45
N HIS A 192 14.93 -10.24 -3.74
CA HIS A 192 14.16 -10.94 -4.79
C HIS A 192 14.25 -12.48 -4.63
N ASP A 193 15.42 -13.00 -4.37
CA ASP A 193 15.62 -14.43 -4.16
C ASP A 193 14.95 -14.91 -2.88
N GLU A 194 14.96 -14.09 -1.83
CA GLU A 194 14.26 -14.35 -0.57
C GLU A 194 12.73 -14.34 -0.76
N ALA A 195 12.20 -13.36 -1.51
CA ALA A 195 10.77 -13.30 -1.82
C ALA A 195 10.31 -14.54 -2.59
N LEU A 196 11.11 -14.97 -3.58
CA LEU A 196 10.86 -16.18 -4.34
C LEU A 196 10.92 -17.44 -3.45
N ALA A 197 11.90 -17.52 -2.56
CA ALA A 197 12.05 -18.65 -1.63
C ALA A 197 10.87 -18.76 -0.67
N VAL A 198 10.46 -17.65 -0.05
CA VAL A 198 9.30 -17.60 0.87
C VAL A 198 8.01 -17.90 0.12
N ALA A 199 7.81 -17.34 -1.09
CA ALA A 199 6.66 -17.67 -1.93
C ALA A 199 6.59 -19.17 -2.23
N ASN A 200 7.71 -19.81 -2.56
CA ASN A 200 7.77 -21.24 -2.84
C ASN A 200 7.44 -22.08 -1.59
N VAL A 201 7.88 -21.66 -0.40
CA VAL A 201 7.52 -22.34 0.86
C VAL A 201 6.02 -22.22 1.12
N ALA A 202 5.46 -21.00 0.99
CA ALA A 202 4.02 -20.77 1.16
C ALA A 202 3.21 -21.62 0.16
N ILE A 203 3.57 -21.65 -1.11
CA ILE A 203 2.90 -22.45 -2.15
C ILE A 203 2.96 -23.94 -1.82
N ARG A 204 4.15 -24.45 -1.44
CA ARG A 204 4.30 -25.88 -1.08
C ARG A 204 3.47 -26.28 0.12
N SER A 205 3.28 -25.39 1.09
CA SER A 205 2.42 -25.66 2.26
C SER A 205 0.93 -25.74 1.89
N LEU A 206 0.53 -25.20 0.75
CA LEU A 206 -0.84 -25.21 0.26
C LEU A 206 -1.10 -26.33 -0.75
N THR A 207 -0.09 -26.83 -1.42
CA THR A 207 -0.24 -27.94 -2.39
C THR A 207 -0.29 -29.27 -1.67
N ALA A 208 -1.18 -30.17 -2.12
CA ALA A 208 -1.38 -31.50 -1.52
C ALA A 208 -0.22 -32.46 -1.83
#